data_026f6bf30194397017b1f13e4a4eb641
#
_entry.id   026f6bf30194397017b1f13e4a4eb641
#
_cell.length_a   1.000
_cell.length_b   1.000
_cell.length_c   1.000
_cell.angle_alpha   90.00
_cell.angle_beta   90.00
_cell.angle_gamma   90.00
#
_symmetry.space_group_name_H-M   'P 1'
#
loop_
_entity.id
_entity.type
_entity.pdbx_description
1 polymer ?
#
loop_
_entity_poly.entity_id
_entity_poly.type
_entity_poly.pdbx_seq_one_letter_code
_entity_poly.pdbx_strand_id
1 'polypeptide(L)'
;MTKKQVQEILTERIKQLCKEKGISYYKLSYKATIPMTTLMNIVEGNTQNPGIFNIMKICDGLGVSMKEFFDTKEFEEAMQNCE
;
A
#
# COMPACT_ATOMS: atom_id res chain seq x y z
N MET A 1 -1.13 18.30 1.30
CA MET A 1 -1.20 16.84 1.54
C MET A 1 -1.49 16.58 3.01
N THR A 2 -2.50 15.76 3.29
CA THR A 2 -2.83 15.37 4.66
C THR A 2 -2.50 13.89 4.88
N LYS A 3 -2.34 13.49 6.14
CA LYS A 3 -2.11 12.08 6.49
C LYS A 3 -3.25 11.20 5.97
N LYS A 4 -4.48 11.70 6.07
CA LYS A 4 -5.66 10.96 5.61
C LYS A 4 -5.63 10.72 4.11
N GLN A 5 -5.24 11.74 3.33
CA GLN A 5 -5.13 11.61 1.88
C GLN A 5 -4.10 10.57 1.49
N VAL A 6 -2.93 10.60 2.11
CA VAL A 6 -1.87 9.64 1.81
C VAL A 6 -2.31 8.23 2.18
N GLN A 7 -2.96 8.08 3.33
CA GLN A 7 -3.46 6.80 3.80
C GLN A 7 -4.46 6.20 2.82
N GLU A 8 -5.41 7.01 2.34
CA GLU A 8 -6.42 6.57 1.37
C GLU A 8 -5.77 6.14 0.05
N ILE A 9 -4.80 6.90 -0.44
CA ILE A 9 -4.09 6.56 -1.67
C ILE A 9 -3.34 5.25 -1.52
N LEU A 10 -2.66 5.05 -0.38
CA LEU A 10 -1.94 3.82 -0.10
C LEU A 10 -2.87 2.61 -0.07
N THR A 11 -3.99 2.71 0.65
CA THR A 11 -4.93 1.60 0.76
C THR A 11 -5.54 1.26 -0.60
N GLU A 12 -5.92 2.27 -1.37
CA GLU A 12 -6.49 2.05 -2.69
C GLU A 12 -5.46 1.43 -3.65
N ARG A 13 -4.19 1.85 -3.56
CA ARG A 13 -3.14 1.29 -4.39
C ARG A 13 -2.93 -0.19 -4.10
N ILE A 14 -2.90 -0.57 -2.82
CA ILE A 14 -2.76 -1.97 -2.43
C ILE A 14 -3.93 -2.79 -2.94
N LYS A 15 -5.15 -2.29 -2.76
CA LYS A 15 -6.36 -2.98 -3.25
C LYS A 15 -6.33 -3.16 -4.76
N GLN A 16 -5.94 -2.12 -5.49
CA GLN A 16 -5.84 -2.15 -6.95
C GLN A 16 -4.86 -3.22 -7.41
N LEU A 17 -3.67 -3.24 -6.82
CA LEU A 17 -2.64 -4.20 -7.20
C LEU A 17 -3.03 -5.63 -6.85
N CYS A 18 -3.67 -5.85 -5.71
CA CYS A 18 -4.19 -7.16 -5.34
C CYS A 18 -5.21 -7.64 -6.37
N LYS A 19 -6.10 -6.76 -6.79
CA LYS A 19 -7.12 -7.09 -7.79
C LYS A 19 -6.48 -7.40 -9.14
N GLU A 20 -5.55 -6.58 -9.58
CA GLU A 20 -4.87 -6.78 -10.87
C GLU A 20 -4.09 -8.09 -10.91
N LYS A 21 -3.48 -8.46 -9.80
CA LYS A 21 -2.66 -9.66 -9.73
C LYS A 21 -3.44 -10.89 -9.29
N GLY A 22 -4.72 -10.72 -8.97
CA GLY A 22 -5.56 -11.84 -8.54
C GLY A 22 -5.08 -12.48 -7.26
N ILE A 23 -4.54 -11.70 -6.32
CA ILE A 23 -3.99 -12.21 -5.07
C ILE A 23 -4.91 -11.79 -3.92
N SER A 24 -5.20 -12.73 -3.02
CA SER A 24 -5.97 -12.44 -1.81
C SER A 24 -5.08 -11.75 -0.77
N TYR A 25 -5.72 -11.06 0.18
CA TYR A 25 -4.97 -10.45 1.29
C TYR A 25 -4.27 -11.51 2.14
N TYR A 26 -4.90 -12.66 2.33
CA TYR A 26 -4.27 -13.75 3.05
C TYR A 26 -2.96 -14.19 2.36
N LYS A 27 -3.02 -14.39 1.05
CA LYS A 27 -1.84 -14.79 0.30
C LYS A 27 -0.79 -13.68 0.28
N LEU A 28 -1.22 -12.42 0.21
CA LEU A 28 -0.29 -11.29 0.27
C LEU A 28 0.42 -11.23 1.61
N SER A 29 -0.29 -11.44 2.73
CA SER A 29 0.34 -11.44 4.05
C SER A 29 1.41 -12.52 4.14
N TYR A 30 1.14 -13.68 3.57
CA TYR A 30 2.09 -14.78 3.53
C TYR A 30 3.32 -14.41 2.69
N LYS A 31 3.11 -13.90 1.48
CA LYS A 31 4.21 -13.55 0.58
C LYS A 31 5.02 -12.36 1.09
N ALA A 32 4.36 -11.40 1.71
CA ALA A 32 5.02 -10.21 2.25
C ALA A 32 5.67 -10.48 3.62
N THR A 33 5.40 -11.63 4.21
CA THR A 33 5.91 -12.02 5.52
C THR A 33 5.52 -11.01 6.61
N ILE A 34 4.25 -10.59 6.60
CA ILE A 34 3.68 -9.74 7.63
C ILE A 34 2.43 -10.40 8.20
N PRO A 35 2.14 -10.18 9.49
CA PRO A 35 0.93 -10.75 10.09
C PRO A 35 -0.32 -10.25 9.36
N MET A 36 -1.32 -11.11 9.26
CA MET A 36 -2.60 -10.76 8.63
C MET A 36 -3.25 -9.56 9.29
N THR A 37 -3.17 -9.47 10.64
CA THR A 37 -3.72 -8.33 11.37
C THR A 37 -3.03 -7.02 10.98
N THR A 38 -1.71 -7.05 10.81
CA THR A 38 -0.95 -5.86 10.39
C THR A 38 -1.36 -5.45 8.98
N LEU A 39 -1.44 -6.41 8.07
CA LEU A 39 -1.84 -6.12 6.68
C LEU A 39 -3.25 -5.53 6.65
N MET A 40 -4.20 -6.14 7.38
CA MET A 40 -5.58 -5.66 7.37
C MET A 40 -5.70 -4.28 7.97
N ASN A 41 -4.92 -3.96 9.02
CA ASN A 41 -4.91 -2.61 9.57
C ASN A 41 -4.44 -1.59 8.53
N ILE A 42 -3.46 -1.94 7.72
CA ILE A 42 -2.99 -1.07 6.64
C ILE A 42 -4.06 -0.92 5.55
N VAL A 43 -4.62 -2.04 5.09
CA VAL A 43 -5.61 -2.06 4.01
C VAL A 43 -6.90 -1.35 4.40
N GLU A 44 -7.31 -1.47 5.66
CA GLU A 44 -8.52 -0.84 6.16
C GLU A 44 -8.33 0.62 6.57
N GLY A 45 -7.10 1.11 6.51
CA GLY A 45 -6.82 2.50 6.82
C GLY A 45 -6.78 2.82 8.31
N ASN A 46 -6.58 1.80 9.15
CA ASN A 46 -6.52 1.98 10.61
C ASN A 46 -5.13 2.40 11.09
N THR A 47 -4.13 2.29 10.22
CA THR A 47 -2.75 2.65 10.52
C THR A 47 -2.42 3.95 9.79
N GLN A 48 -2.15 5.03 10.52
CA GLN A 48 -1.84 6.32 9.91
C GLN A 48 -0.48 6.36 9.23
N ASN A 49 0.45 5.55 9.71
CA ASN A 49 1.80 5.49 9.16
C ASN A 49 2.27 4.04 9.18
N PRO A 50 2.04 3.29 8.11
CA PRO A 50 2.40 1.88 8.06
C PRO A 50 3.89 1.61 8.09
N GLY A 51 4.72 2.62 7.86
CA GLY A 51 6.16 2.47 7.85
C GLY A 51 6.69 1.96 6.52
N ILE A 52 7.86 2.45 6.15
CA ILE A 52 8.45 2.11 4.85
C ILE A 52 8.80 0.61 4.75
N PHE A 53 9.20 0.00 5.86
CA PHE A 53 9.55 -1.41 5.85
C PHE A 53 8.36 -2.28 5.47
N ASN A 54 7.19 -1.99 6.06
CA ASN A 54 5.97 -2.74 5.71
C ASN A 54 5.57 -2.51 4.26
N ILE A 55 5.72 -1.29 3.75
CA ILE A 55 5.42 -1.00 2.34
C ILE A 55 6.37 -1.77 1.43
N MET A 56 7.65 -1.85 1.76
CA MET A 56 8.61 -2.63 0.98
C MET A 56 8.24 -4.12 0.95
N LYS A 57 7.83 -4.66 2.11
CA LYS A 57 7.38 -6.06 2.18
C LYS A 57 6.15 -6.30 1.32
N ILE A 58 5.20 -5.36 1.36
CA ILE A 58 3.97 -5.46 0.54
C ILE A 58 4.33 -5.44 -0.95
N CYS A 59 5.22 -4.55 -1.36
CA CYS A 59 5.69 -4.50 -2.75
C CYS A 59 6.33 -5.83 -3.16
N ASP A 60 7.18 -6.38 -2.29
CA ASP A 60 7.81 -7.67 -2.55
C ASP A 60 6.77 -8.77 -2.70
N GLY A 61 5.79 -8.81 -1.81
CA GLY A 61 4.70 -9.79 -1.87
C GLY A 61 3.84 -9.66 -3.12
N LEU A 62 3.67 -8.45 -3.62
CA LEU A 62 2.93 -8.18 -4.85
C LEU A 62 3.77 -8.38 -6.10
N GLY A 63 5.08 -8.49 -5.96
CA GLY A 63 5.97 -8.63 -7.10
C GLY A 63 6.16 -7.35 -7.89
N VAL A 64 6.07 -6.21 -7.23
CA VAL A 64 6.27 -4.90 -7.85
C VAL A 64 7.43 -4.17 -7.19
N SER A 65 8.08 -3.26 -7.93
CA SER A 65 9.09 -2.39 -7.35
C SER A 65 8.45 -1.25 -6.58
N MET A 66 9.22 -0.60 -5.72
CA MET A 66 8.75 0.62 -5.04
C MET A 66 8.40 1.69 -6.07
N LYS A 67 9.18 1.80 -7.13
CA LYS A 67 8.92 2.74 -8.21
C LYS A 67 7.56 2.47 -8.84
N GLU A 68 7.29 1.24 -9.20
CA GLU A 68 6.02 0.84 -9.82
C GLU A 68 4.85 1.10 -8.87
N PHE A 69 5.03 0.78 -7.59
CA PHE A 69 3.99 0.96 -6.59
C PHE A 69 3.55 2.42 -6.49
N PHE A 70 4.51 3.36 -6.45
CA PHE A 70 4.23 4.78 -6.26
C PHE A 70 4.06 5.55 -7.56
N ASP A 71 4.21 4.90 -8.70
CA ASP A 71 4.10 5.56 -10.01
C ASP A 71 2.64 5.63 -10.45
N THR A 72 1.87 6.48 -9.78
CA THR A 72 0.47 6.71 -10.08
C THR A 72 0.17 8.21 -10.06
N LYS A 73 -0.88 8.57 -10.78
CA LYS A 73 -1.34 9.95 -10.84
C LYS A 73 -1.76 10.46 -9.45
N GLU A 74 -2.38 9.61 -8.65
CA GLU A 74 -2.87 9.97 -7.33
C GLU A 74 -1.72 10.35 -6.39
N PHE A 75 -0.63 9.58 -6.41
CA PHE A 75 0.55 9.93 -5.60
C PHE A 75 1.20 11.21 -6.11
N GLU A 76 1.28 11.37 -7.43
CA GLU A 76 1.87 12.58 -8.02
C GLU A 76 1.07 13.83 -7.65
N GLU A 77 -0.25 13.76 -7.74
CA GLU A 77 -1.12 14.87 -7.38
C GLU A 77 -1.01 15.21 -5.88
N ALA A 78 -0.89 14.20 -5.02
CA ALA A 78 -0.72 14.41 -3.59
C ALA A 78 0.59 15.15 -3.30
N MET A 79 1.66 14.83 -4.03
CA MET A 79 2.94 15.49 -3.87
C MET A 79 2.89 16.95 -4.35
N GLN A 80 2.15 17.23 -5.42
CA GLN A 80 2.00 18.60 -5.93
C GLN A 80 1.27 19.50 -4.94
N ASN A 81 0.42 18.94 -4.10
CA ASN A 81 -0.33 19.69 -3.09
C ASN A 81 0.34 19.66 -1.72
N CYS A 82 1.60 19.25 -1.67
CA CYS A 82 2.40 19.23 -0.44
C CYS A 82 2.87 20.65 -0.10
N GLU A 83 2.54 21.10 1.08
CA GLU A 83 2.97 22.41 1.57
C GLU A 83 4.19 22.29 2.48
#